data_a0ea60d4c9cf4744477c73d15898fff3
#
_entry.id   a0ea60d4c9cf4744477c73d15898fff3
#
_cell.length_a   1.000
_cell.length_b   1.000
_cell.length_c   1.000
_cell.angle_alpha   90.00
_cell.angle_beta   90.00
_cell.angle_gamma   90.00
#
_symmetry.space_group_name_H-M   'P 1'
#
loop_
_entity.id
_entity.type
_entity.pdbx_description
1 polymer ?
#
loop_
_entity_poly.entity_id
_entity_poly.type
_entity_poly.pdbx_seq_one_letter_code
_entity_poly.pdbx_strand_id
1 'polypeptide(L)'
;MWFLEGIFTTTIDEALALVRAFQGRALALPQSLLIREMRHIDLPYVMGNENAAYDYPWTSNIMRGSLNGADACDVLELEGRIIGHCVVKMILDEAHLLNLCVHPDQQGQGLGRLALDAALKKASQRLATVMFLEVRDSNQSARALYDSVGFNEIGVRRGYYPAASGREDAVVMAKHLKI
;
A
#
# COMPACT_ATOMS: atom_id res chain seq x y z
N MET A 1 -7.85 -17.03 -31.64
CA MET A 1 -7.97 -15.73 -31.00
C MET A 1 -8.33 -16.00 -29.54
N TRP A 2 -7.31 -16.17 -28.67
CA TRP A 2 -7.46 -16.53 -27.27
C TRP A 2 -6.99 -15.36 -26.44
N PHE A 3 -7.92 -14.67 -25.79
CA PHE A 3 -7.64 -13.70 -24.75
C PHE A 3 -7.43 -14.47 -23.44
N LEU A 4 -6.20 -14.57 -22.98
CA LEU A 4 -5.89 -14.96 -21.60
C LEU A 4 -5.93 -13.69 -20.75
N GLU A 5 -7.03 -13.50 -20.04
CA GLU A 5 -7.10 -12.58 -18.91
C GLU A 5 -6.15 -13.10 -17.82
N GLY A 6 -5.01 -12.42 -17.68
CA GLY A 6 -4.03 -12.70 -16.63
C GLY A 6 -4.54 -12.20 -15.28
N ILE A 7 -5.16 -13.07 -14.50
CA ILE A 7 -5.38 -12.85 -13.06
C ILE A 7 -3.99 -12.94 -12.41
N PHE A 8 -3.35 -11.81 -12.20
CA PHE A 8 -2.11 -11.71 -11.41
C PHE A 8 -2.45 -11.77 -9.92
N THR A 9 -2.74 -12.95 -9.44
CA THR A 9 -2.73 -13.25 -8.01
C THR A 9 -1.29 -13.53 -7.62
N THR A 10 -0.70 -12.70 -6.76
CA THR A 10 0.54 -13.08 -6.07
C THR A 10 0.19 -14.32 -5.24
N THR A 11 0.77 -15.46 -5.58
CA THR A 11 0.47 -16.71 -4.88
C THR A 11 1.01 -16.66 -3.46
N ILE A 12 0.39 -17.42 -2.56
CA ILE A 12 0.82 -17.57 -1.15
C ILE A 12 2.30 -17.94 -1.07
N ASP A 13 2.81 -18.75 -2.00
CA ASP A 13 4.21 -19.17 -2.03
C ASP A 13 5.17 -18.01 -2.34
N GLU A 14 4.80 -17.08 -3.22
CA GLU A 14 5.61 -15.88 -3.48
C GLU A 14 5.58 -14.91 -2.29
N ALA A 15 4.43 -14.74 -1.64
CA ALA A 15 4.31 -13.95 -0.41
C ALA A 15 5.10 -14.58 0.75
N LEU A 16 5.07 -15.90 0.89
CA LEU A 16 5.84 -16.66 1.88
C LEU A 16 7.35 -16.59 1.62
N ALA A 17 7.79 -16.58 0.36
CA ALA A 17 9.21 -16.44 0.00
C ALA A 17 9.74 -15.05 0.38
N LEU A 18 8.96 -13.98 0.21
CA LEU A 18 9.31 -12.63 0.60
C LEU A 18 9.45 -12.46 2.12
N VAL A 19 8.57 -13.10 2.90
CA VAL A 19 8.62 -13.04 4.36
C VAL A 19 9.75 -13.87 4.94
N ARG A 20 10.04 -15.06 4.36
CA ARG A 20 11.15 -15.93 4.80
C ARG A 20 12.53 -15.31 4.57
N ALA A 21 12.66 -14.45 3.57
CA ALA A 21 13.93 -13.77 3.26
C ALA A 21 14.32 -12.69 4.27
N PHE A 22 13.39 -12.23 5.13
CA PHE A 22 13.58 -10.98 5.87
C PHE A 22 13.77 -11.09 7.38
N GLN A 23 13.33 -12.16 8.03
CA GLN A 23 13.55 -12.31 9.49
C GLN A 23 13.61 -13.79 9.84
N GLY A 24 14.66 -14.25 10.48
CA GLY A 24 14.80 -15.60 11.05
C GLY A 24 13.76 -15.95 12.13
N ARG A 25 12.55 -15.37 12.05
CA ARG A 25 11.34 -15.70 12.79
C ARG A 25 10.24 -16.00 11.76
N ALA A 26 10.00 -17.26 11.50
CA ALA A 26 8.87 -17.71 10.70
C ALA A 26 7.56 -17.31 11.38
N LEU A 27 7.01 -16.15 11.03
CA LEU A 27 5.59 -15.90 11.19
C LEU A 27 4.89 -16.79 10.16
N ALA A 28 4.19 -17.83 10.63
CA ALA A 28 3.32 -18.60 9.77
C ALA A 28 2.19 -17.67 9.31
N LEU A 29 2.27 -17.20 8.05
CA LEU A 29 1.16 -16.46 7.47
C LEU A 29 -0.06 -17.39 7.39
N PRO A 30 -1.26 -16.89 7.69
CA PRO A 30 -2.48 -17.67 7.54
C PRO A 30 -2.57 -18.23 6.11
N GLN A 31 -3.09 -19.45 5.96
CA GLN A 31 -3.14 -20.17 4.67
C GLN A 31 -4.01 -19.50 3.59
N SER A 32 -4.65 -18.37 3.90
CA SER A 32 -5.62 -17.68 3.04
C SER A 32 -5.40 -16.17 2.92
N LEU A 33 -4.17 -15.66 3.11
CA LEU A 33 -3.86 -14.26 2.84
C LEU A 33 -3.66 -14.06 1.33
N LEU A 34 -4.42 -13.12 0.75
CA LEU A 34 -4.40 -12.79 -0.67
C LEU A 34 -4.25 -11.28 -0.86
N ILE A 35 -3.38 -10.87 -1.79
CA ILE A 35 -3.35 -9.50 -2.33
C ILE A 35 -3.91 -9.58 -3.74
N ARG A 36 -5.01 -8.88 -3.99
CA ARG A 36 -5.70 -8.87 -5.28
C ARG A 36 -6.19 -7.47 -5.65
N GLU A 37 -6.54 -7.29 -6.91
CA GLU A 37 -7.14 -6.04 -7.35
C GLU A 37 -8.45 -5.74 -6.61
N MET A 38 -8.60 -4.47 -6.25
CA MET A 38 -9.81 -3.92 -5.61
C MET A 38 -10.94 -3.85 -6.61
N ARG A 39 -12.14 -4.27 -6.19
CA ARG A 39 -13.37 -4.17 -6.97
C ARG A 39 -14.34 -3.20 -6.30
N HIS A 40 -15.30 -2.68 -7.03
CA HIS A 40 -16.32 -1.77 -6.47
C HIS A 40 -17.07 -2.37 -5.28
N ILE A 41 -17.28 -3.68 -5.26
CA ILE A 41 -17.94 -4.38 -4.15
C ILE A 41 -17.10 -4.36 -2.86
N ASP A 42 -15.80 -4.13 -2.95
CA ASP A 42 -14.88 -4.07 -1.81
C ASP A 42 -14.93 -2.71 -1.09
N LEU A 43 -15.43 -1.65 -1.76
CA LEU A 43 -15.40 -0.28 -1.25
C LEU A 43 -15.97 -0.10 0.17
N PRO A 44 -17.10 -0.71 0.56
CA PRO A 44 -17.61 -0.56 1.94
C PRO A 44 -16.60 -1.06 2.99
N TYR A 45 -15.91 -2.15 2.73
CA TYR A 45 -14.92 -2.75 3.63
C TYR A 45 -13.62 -1.94 3.64
N VAL A 46 -13.17 -1.49 2.47
CA VAL A 46 -12.01 -0.59 2.31
C VAL A 46 -12.23 0.70 3.11
N MET A 47 -13.40 1.32 2.97
CA MET A 47 -13.74 2.53 3.72
C MET A 47 -13.89 2.27 5.23
N GLY A 48 -14.34 1.08 5.62
CA GLY A 48 -14.34 0.65 7.02
C GLY A 48 -12.93 0.63 7.61
N ASN A 49 -11.97 0.03 6.90
CA ASN A 49 -10.56 -0.01 7.31
C ASN A 49 -9.93 1.39 7.34
N GLU A 50 -10.21 2.21 6.33
CA GLU A 50 -9.73 3.59 6.22
C GLU A 50 -10.18 4.44 7.41
N ASN A 51 -11.48 4.40 7.72
CA ASN A 51 -12.06 5.15 8.84
C ASN A 51 -11.58 4.63 10.22
N ALA A 52 -11.25 3.35 10.33
CA ALA A 52 -10.71 2.79 11.56
C ALA A 52 -9.24 3.14 11.80
N ALA A 53 -8.47 3.33 10.71
CA ALA A 53 -7.02 3.53 10.78
C ALA A 53 -6.59 4.99 10.87
N TYR A 54 -7.39 5.94 10.38
CA TYR A 54 -6.99 7.33 10.23
C TYR A 54 -7.99 8.33 10.82
N ASP A 55 -7.49 9.33 11.52
CA ASP A 55 -8.29 10.47 12.01
C ASP A 55 -8.82 11.33 10.86
N TYR A 56 -8.10 11.38 9.75
CA TYR A 56 -8.45 12.12 8.52
C TYR A 56 -8.43 11.17 7.32
N PRO A 57 -9.42 10.27 7.23
CA PRO A 57 -9.46 9.25 6.19
C PRO A 57 -9.77 9.84 4.81
N TRP A 58 -9.40 9.14 3.76
CA TRP A 58 -9.91 9.43 2.44
C TRP A 58 -11.44 9.31 2.43
N THR A 59 -12.07 10.14 1.61
CA THR A 59 -13.52 10.03 1.38
C THR A 59 -13.82 8.90 0.38
N SER A 60 -15.02 8.36 0.44
CA SER A 60 -15.49 7.38 -0.56
C SER A 60 -15.40 7.89 -1.99
N ASN A 61 -15.53 9.22 -2.20
CA ASN A 61 -15.38 9.82 -3.53
C ASN A 61 -13.93 9.79 -4.02
N ILE A 62 -12.96 10.05 -3.16
CA ILE A 62 -11.53 9.97 -3.49
C ILE A 62 -11.19 8.52 -3.84
N MET A 63 -11.56 7.56 -2.98
CA MET A 63 -11.26 6.13 -3.21
C MET A 63 -11.92 5.62 -4.50
N ARG A 64 -13.17 5.99 -4.74
CA ARG A 64 -13.88 5.64 -5.98
C ARG A 64 -13.24 6.30 -7.21
N GLY A 65 -12.74 7.53 -7.07
CA GLY A 65 -12.00 8.21 -8.14
C GLY A 65 -10.75 7.47 -8.56
N SER A 66 -9.95 7.00 -7.60
CA SER A 66 -8.78 6.15 -7.86
C SER A 66 -9.17 4.83 -8.53
N LEU A 67 -10.21 4.16 -8.02
CA LEU A 67 -10.67 2.88 -8.57
C LEU A 67 -11.25 2.98 -9.99
N ASN A 68 -11.93 4.10 -10.32
CA ASN A 68 -12.44 4.36 -11.67
C ASN A 68 -11.37 4.90 -12.63
N GLY A 69 -10.24 5.35 -12.10
CA GLY A 69 -9.13 5.91 -12.86
C GLY A 69 -8.14 4.85 -13.33
N ALA A 70 -6.92 5.30 -13.58
CA ALA A 70 -5.81 4.44 -13.99
C ALA A 70 -4.92 3.99 -12.80
N ASP A 71 -5.33 4.30 -11.56
CA ASP A 71 -4.55 3.95 -10.37
C ASP A 71 -4.61 2.43 -10.13
N ALA A 72 -3.50 1.86 -9.69
CA ALA A 72 -3.46 0.47 -9.25
C ALA A 72 -4.00 0.40 -7.82
N CYS A 73 -5.19 -0.15 -7.66
CA CYS A 73 -5.87 -0.33 -6.38
C CYS A 73 -5.86 -1.81 -6.01
N ASP A 74 -5.26 -2.16 -4.88
CA ASP A 74 -5.23 -3.54 -4.37
C ASP A 74 -5.85 -3.62 -2.97
N VAL A 75 -6.38 -4.78 -2.63
CA VAL A 75 -6.84 -5.12 -1.28
C VAL A 75 -6.03 -6.28 -0.72
N LEU A 76 -5.86 -6.26 0.62
CA LEU A 76 -5.39 -7.39 1.40
C LEU A 76 -6.62 -8.12 1.93
N GLU A 77 -6.79 -9.35 1.51
CA GLU A 77 -7.88 -10.22 1.95
C GLU A 77 -7.32 -11.35 2.79
N LEU A 78 -7.83 -11.48 4.02
CA LEU A 78 -7.49 -12.55 4.95
C LEU A 78 -8.76 -13.33 5.27
N GLU A 79 -8.79 -14.62 4.94
CA GLU A 79 -9.94 -15.49 5.20
C GLU A 79 -11.27 -14.92 4.70
N GLY A 80 -11.26 -14.31 3.49
CA GLY A 80 -12.42 -13.69 2.87
C GLY A 80 -12.80 -12.31 3.43
N ARG A 81 -11.99 -11.72 4.33
CA ARG A 81 -12.21 -10.39 4.89
C ARG A 81 -11.18 -9.42 4.37
N ILE A 82 -11.60 -8.25 3.92
CA ILE A 82 -10.71 -7.17 3.53
C ILE A 82 -10.14 -6.53 4.80
N ILE A 83 -8.82 -6.66 5.00
CA ILE A 83 -8.10 -6.19 6.17
C ILE A 83 -7.14 -5.02 5.88
N GLY A 84 -7.04 -4.63 4.63
CA GLY A 84 -6.19 -3.52 4.21
C GLY A 84 -6.34 -3.23 2.72
N HIS A 85 -5.68 -2.17 2.26
CA HIS A 85 -5.65 -1.78 0.86
C HIS A 85 -4.41 -0.96 0.55
N CYS A 86 -4.09 -0.86 -0.75
CA CYS A 86 -3.00 -0.06 -1.27
C CYS A 86 -3.44 0.61 -2.57
N VAL A 87 -3.09 1.89 -2.75
CA VAL A 87 -3.36 2.65 -3.98
C VAL A 87 -2.07 3.25 -4.49
N VAL A 88 -1.72 2.91 -5.73
CA VAL A 88 -0.53 3.40 -6.43
C VAL A 88 -0.94 4.05 -7.75
N LYS A 89 -0.54 5.29 -7.95
CA LYS A 89 -0.70 6.00 -9.21
C LYS A 89 0.56 5.85 -10.05
N MET A 90 0.38 5.55 -11.34
CA MET A 90 1.47 5.50 -12.30
C MET A 90 1.44 6.74 -13.17
N ILE A 91 2.56 7.43 -13.30
CA ILE A 91 2.72 8.63 -14.16
C ILE A 91 4.00 8.43 -14.98
N LEU A 92 3.86 8.04 -16.23
CA LEU A 92 5.01 7.69 -17.10
C LEU A 92 5.86 6.58 -16.44
N ASP A 93 7.10 6.88 -16.11
CA ASP A 93 8.07 5.99 -15.46
C ASP A 93 8.19 6.23 -13.94
N GLU A 94 7.23 6.95 -13.35
CA GLU A 94 7.15 7.18 -11.91
C GLU A 94 5.95 6.47 -11.31
N ALA A 95 6.11 5.94 -10.09
CA ALA A 95 5.04 5.44 -9.25
C ALA A 95 4.84 6.36 -8.04
N HIS A 96 3.60 6.58 -7.62
CA HIS A 96 3.26 7.35 -6.43
C HIS A 96 2.40 6.49 -5.52
N LEU A 97 2.90 6.11 -4.35
CA LEU A 97 2.11 5.45 -3.32
C LEU A 97 1.20 6.48 -2.66
N LEU A 98 -0.08 6.45 -3.01
CA LEU A 98 -1.07 7.43 -2.57
C LEU A 98 -1.72 7.05 -1.23
N ASN A 99 -1.93 5.74 -1.00
CA ASN A 99 -2.53 5.24 0.22
C ASN A 99 -2.05 3.82 0.49
N LEU A 100 -1.76 3.52 1.76
CA LEU A 100 -1.44 2.18 2.26
C LEU A 100 -2.05 2.04 3.65
N CYS A 101 -3.08 1.22 3.76
CA CYS A 101 -3.85 1.04 4.98
C CYS A 101 -3.91 -0.44 5.37
N VAL A 102 -3.72 -0.72 6.67
CA VAL A 102 -4.01 -2.00 7.31
C VAL A 102 -4.91 -1.73 8.50
N HIS A 103 -5.99 -2.50 8.66
CA HIS A 103 -6.91 -2.39 9.78
C HIS A 103 -6.14 -2.42 11.11
N PRO A 104 -6.44 -1.55 12.10
CA PRO A 104 -5.68 -1.45 13.35
C PRO A 104 -5.47 -2.79 14.06
N ASP A 105 -6.48 -3.65 14.13
CA ASP A 105 -6.40 -4.97 14.77
C ASP A 105 -5.45 -5.95 14.05
N GLN A 106 -5.03 -5.62 12.83
CA GLN A 106 -4.14 -6.45 12.00
C GLN A 106 -2.75 -5.82 11.82
N GLN A 107 -2.50 -4.66 12.41
CA GLN A 107 -1.18 -4.03 12.38
C GLN A 107 -0.16 -4.80 13.24
N GLY A 108 1.13 -4.48 13.04
CA GLY A 108 2.22 -5.13 13.78
C GLY A 108 2.55 -6.57 13.33
N GLN A 109 1.83 -7.13 12.35
CA GLN A 109 1.98 -8.50 11.84
C GLN A 109 2.75 -8.59 10.51
N GLY A 110 3.37 -7.49 10.06
CA GLY A 110 4.10 -7.45 8.80
C GLY A 110 3.25 -7.24 7.54
N LEU A 111 1.92 -7.09 7.68
CA LEU A 111 1.01 -6.97 6.53
C LEU A 111 1.21 -5.69 5.72
N GLY A 112 1.55 -4.57 6.38
CA GLY A 112 1.91 -3.33 5.69
C GLY A 112 3.17 -3.49 4.83
N ARG A 113 4.15 -4.28 5.29
CA ARG A 113 5.34 -4.62 4.52
C ARG A 113 4.98 -5.47 3.28
N LEU A 114 4.14 -6.47 3.43
CA LEU A 114 3.68 -7.30 2.32
C LEU A 114 2.95 -6.48 1.24
N ALA A 115 2.05 -5.58 1.67
CA ALA A 115 1.34 -4.69 0.75
C ALA A 115 2.30 -3.76 0.00
N LEU A 116 3.29 -3.20 0.71
CA LEU A 116 4.29 -2.32 0.11
C LEU A 116 5.19 -3.07 -0.87
N ASP A 117 5.66 -4.27 -0.53
CA ASP A 117 6.49 -5.10 -1.40
C ASP A 117 5.71 -5.50 -2.68
N ALA A 118 4.43 -5.82 -2.57
CA ALA A 118 3.55 -6.08 -3.72
C ALA A 118 3.39 -4.83 -4.61
N ALA A 119 3.20 -3.66 -4.00
CA ALA A 119 3.11 -2.38 -4.72
C ALA A 119 4.41 -2.04 -5.47
N LEU A 120 5.57 -2.23 -4.83
CA LEU A 120 6.88 -2.03 -5.45
C LEU A 120 7.09 -2.99 -6.63
N LYS A 121 6.75 -4.28 -6.47
CA LYS A 121 6.81 -5.29 -7.54
C LYS A 121 5.92 -4.88 -8.71
N LYS A 122 4.67 -4.49 -8.45
CA LYS A 122 3.72 -4.06 -9.50
C LYS A 122 4.21 -2.80 -10.23
N ALA A 123 4.80 -1.84 -9.51
CA ALA A 123 5.39 -0.64 -10.12
C ALA A 123 6.58 -0.98 -11.04
N SER A 124 7.51 -1.83 -10.60
CA SER A 124 8.63 -2.30 -11.43
C SER A 124 8.15 -3.07 -12.66
N GLN A 125 7.14 -3.92 -12.53
CA GLN A 125 6.53 -4.64 -13.67
C GLN A 125 5.89 -3.69 -14.71
N ARG A 126 5.48 -2.48 -14.28
CA ARG A 126 4.99 -1.41 -15.15
C ARG A 126 6.09 -0.42 -15.58
N LEU A 127 7.36 -0.83 -15.41
CA LEU A 127 8.55 -0.08 -15.82
C LEU A 127 8.76 1.25 -15.09
N ALA A 128 8.20 1.40 -13.88
CA ALA A 128 8.54 2.54 -13.06
C ALA A 128 9.99 2.44 -12.58
N THR A 129 10.73 3.56 -12.68
CA THR A 129 12.13 3.67 -12.26
C THR A 129 12.28 4.18 -10.84
N VAL A 130 11.24 4.83 -10.32
CA VAL A 130 11.19 5.42 -8.98
C VAL A 130 9.78 5.35 -8.40
N MET A 131 9.68 5.17 -7.08
CA MET A 131 8.43 5.32 -6.34
C MET A 131 8.57 6.45 -5.33
N PHE A 132 7.58 7.35 -5.32
CA PHE A 132 7.43 8.45 -4.38
C PHE A 132 6.29 8.19 -3.41
N LEU A 133 6.36 8.80 -2.22
CA LEU A 133 5.26 8.86 -1.27
C LEU A 133 5.34 10.12 -0.40
N GLU A 134 4.21 10.52 0.18
CA GLU A 134 4.14 11.46 1.28
C GLU A 134 3.62 10.74 2.53
N VAL A 135 4.27 10.99 3.66
CA VAL A 135 3.87 10.43 4.95
C VAL A 135 3.83 11.52 6.00
N ARG A 136 2.86 11.48 6.91
CA ARG A 136 2.80 12.40 8.06
C ARG A 136 4.08 12.32 8.86
N ASP A 137 4.62 13.47 9.27
CA ASP A 137 5.84 13.51 10.09
C ASP A 137 5.65 12.73 11.41
N SER A 138 4.45 12.79 12.00
CA SER A 138 4.10 12.04 13.22
C SER A 138 3.97 10.53 13.03
N ASN A 139 3.80 10.02 11.79
CA ASN A 139 3.59 8.60 11.54
C ASN A 139 4.91 7.82 11.54
N GLN A 140 5.53 7.69 12.73
CA GLN A 140 6.82 7.03 12.91
C GLN A 140 6.80 5.55 12.47
N SER A 141 5.66 4.87 12.62
CA SER A 141 5.49 3.47 12.22
C SER A 141 5.62 3.31 10.69
N ALA A 142 4.92 4.16 9.92
CA ALA A 142 4.99 4.13 8.47
C ALA A 142 6.38 4.58 7.97
N ARG A 143 6.97 5.62 8.56
CA ARG A 143 8.32 6.09 8.23
C ARG A 143 9.35 4.96 8.42
N ALA A 144 9.34 4.30 9.57
CA ALA A 144 10.22 3.15 9.84
C ALA A 144 10.00 2.00 8.83
N LEU A 145 8.75 1.74 8.43
CA LEU A 145 8.45 0.77 7.39
C LEU A 145 9.11 1.17 6.06
N TYR A 146 8.93 2.41 5.60
CA TYR A 146 9.47 2.89 4.33
C TYR A 146 11.01 2.90 4.34
N ASP A 147 11.64 3.38 5.41
CA ASP A 147 13.09 3.33 5.60
C ASP A 147 13.62 1.89 5.49
N SER A 148 12.93 0.94 6.13
CA SER A 148 13.34 -0.48 6.16
C SER A 148 13.33 -1.15 4.78
N VAL A 149 12.60 -0.60 3.81
CA VAL A 149 12.57 -1.07 2.42
C VAL A 149 13.42 -0.22 1.48
N GLY A 150 14.12 0.78 2.01
CA GLY A 150 15.09 1.60 1.27
C GLY A 150 14.49 2.82 0.57
N PHE A 151 13.39 3.36 1.08
CA PHE A 151 13.02 4.75 0.77
C PHE A 151 13.94 5.70 1.53
N ASN A 152 14.22 6.84 0.91
CA ASN A 152 14.99 7.92 1.51
C ASN A 152 14.15 9.19 1.54
N GLU A 153 14.28 9.99 2.61
CA GLU A 153 13.68 11.31 2.67
C GLU A 153 14.33 12.22 1.65
N ILE A 154 13.52 12.91 0.84
CA ILE A 154 13.96 13.84 -0.21
C ILE A 154 13.44 15.26 -0.01
N GLY A 155 12.55 15.48 0.95
CA GLY A 155 12.02 16.80 1.25
C GLY A 155 10.85 16.77 2.21
N VAL A 156 10.35 17.97 2.52
CA VAL A 156 9.19 18.17 3.41
C VAL A 156 8.21 19.12 2.75
N ARG A 157 6.92 18.77 2.77
CA ARG A 157 5.82 19.66 2.39
C ARG A 157 5.19 20.23 3.66
N ARG A 158 5.43 21.52 3.93
CA ARG A 158 4.95 22.17 5.13
C ARG A 158 3.43 22.32 5.14
N GLY A 159 2.82 22.04 6.29
CA GLY A 159 1.37 22.17 6.51
C GLY A 159 0.53 21.40 5.49
N TYR A 160 0.95 20.22 5.09
CA TYR A 160 0.31 19.44 4.02
C TYR A 160 -0.95 18.73 4.51
N TYR A 161 -0.89 18.04 5.65
CA TYR A 161 -2.00 17.28 6.19
C TYR A 161 -2.85 18.08 7.18
N PRO A 162 -4.17 17.85 7.24
CA PRO A 162 -4.98 18.35 8.35
C PRO A 162 -4.55 17.68 9.66
N ALA A 163 -4.60 18.42 10.78
CA ALA A 163 -4.31 17.94 12.12
C ALA A 163 -5.26 18.57 13.14
N ALA A 164 -5.37 18.01 14.34
CA ALA A 164 -6.26 18.51 15.40
C ALA A 164 -5.97 19.97 15.77
N SER A 165 -4.71 20.39 15.73
CA SER A 165 -4.24 21.76 15.99
C SER A 165 -3.74 22.45 14.72
N GLY A 166 -4.55 22.46 13.65
CA GLY A 166 -4.20 23.14 12.40
C GLY A 166 -3.72 22.18 11.30
N ARG A 167 -2.42 22.21 11.00
CA ARG A 167 -1.87 21.37 9.90
C ARG A 167 -0.53 20.76 10.32
N GLU A 168 -0.23 19.61 9.74
CA GLU A 168 0.98 18.85 9.95
C GLU A 168 1.79 18.75 8.66
N ASP A 169 3.11 18.69 8.77
CA ASP A 169 4.01 18.52 7.64
C ASP A 169 3.94 17.09 7.09
N ALA A 170 4.24 16.94 5.80
CA ALA A 170 4.48 15.66 5.17
C ALA A 170 5.97 15.52 4.88
N VAL A 171 6.54 14.39 5.26
CA VAL A 171 7.85 13.95 4.77
C VAL A 171 7.66 13.31 3.40
N VAL A 172 8.41 13.79 2.42
CA VAL A 172 8.42 13.23 1.06
C VAL A 172 9.55 12.23 0.97
N MET A 173 9.23 11.01 0.57
CA MET A 173 10.23 9.94 0.46
C MET A 173 10.23 9.37 -0.96
N ALA A 174 11.40 8.89 -1.40
CA ALA A 174 11.57 8.25 -2.69
C ALA A 174 12.46 7.01 -2.62
N LYS A 175 12.18 6.06 -3.52
CA LYS A 175 12.98 4.85 -3.70
C LYS A 175 13.15 4.57 -5.19
N HIS A 176 14.42 4.42 -5.64
CA HIS A 176 14.72 3.89 -6.96
C HIS A 176 14.34 2.41 -7.05
N LEU A 177 13.66 2.05 -8.12
CA LEU A 177 13.25 0.69 -8.41
C LEU A 177 14.29 0.05 -9.36
N LYS A 178 14.59 -1.23 -9.11
CA LYS A 178 15.39 -2.01 -10.06
C LYS A 178 14.45 -2.52 -11.15
N ILE A 179 14.75 -2.19 -12.38
CA ILE A 179 14.08 -2.72 -13.57
C ILE A 179 14.75 -4.05 -13.95
#